data_fc4f411584ecf9c42b98451e6240cd24
#
_entry.id   fc4f411584ecf9c42b98451e6240cd24
#
_cell.length_a   1.000
_cell.length_b   1.000
_cell.length_c   1.000
_cell.angle_alpha   90.00
_cell.angle_beta   90.00
_cell.angle_gamma   90.00
#
_symmetry.space_group_name_H-M   'P 1'
#
loop_
_entity.id
_entity.type
_entity.pdbx_description
1 polymer ?
#
loop_
_entity_poly.entity_id
_entity_poly.type
_entity_poly.pdbx_seq_one_letter_code
_entity_poly.pdbx_strand_id
1 'polypeptide(L)'
;MNKVMLIGNVGAEPEIRYVEQGVAVARLRLATTERGYTLQNGTQVPDRTDWHRVILWYRLAEVVEKYVHKGDKLYIEGKLHTRSYDDRNGNKRYVVEIWADAMEMLSPKPQAPAESQPLTPNP
;
A
#
# COMPACT_ATOMS: atom_id res chain seq x y z
N MET A 1 21.54 -0.08 -6.77
CA MET A 1 20.25 -0.79 -6.69
C MET A 1 19.26 0.03 -5.87
N ASN A 2 18.03 0.06 -6.30
CA ASN A 2 16.96 0.78 -5.59
C ASN A 2 15.75 -0.14 -5.58
N LYS A 3 15.50 -0.78 -4.46
CA LYS A 3 14.44 -1.78 -4.37
C LYS A 3 13.80 -1.74 -3.00
N VAL A 4 12.47 -1.69 -2.98
CA VAL A 4 11.69 -1.70 -1.76
C VAL A 4 10.69 -2.84 -1.85
N MET A 5 10.55 -3.59 -0.79
CA MET A 5 9.56 -4.65 -0.69
C MET A 5 8.81 -4.48 0.62
N LEU A 6 7.49 -4.38 0.54
CA LEU A 6 6.67 -4.14 1.71
C LEU A 6 5.47 -5.07 1.72
N ILE A 7 5.10 -5.50 2.90
CA ILE A 7 3.80 -6.12 3.14
C ILE A 7 3.12 -5.29 4.20
N GLY A 8 1.93 -4.80 3.90
CA GLY A 8 1.21 -3.95 4.83
C GLY A 8 -0.26 -3.86 4.49
N ASN A 9 -0.94 -3.02 5.23
CA ASN A 9 -2.38 -2.84 5.06
C ASN A 9 -2.69 -1.45 4.54
N VAL A 10 -3.68 -1.38 3.66
CA VAL A 10 -4.11 -0.11 3.07
C VAL A 10 -4.82 0.70 4.13
N GLY A 11 -4.35 1.93 4.35
CA GLY A 11 -4.81 2.76 5.46
C GLY A 11 -5.98 3.68 5.14
N ALA A 12 -6.28 3.87 3.85
CA ALA A 12 -7.38 4.69 3.40
C ALA A 12 -7.77 4.23 2.02
N GLU A 13 -8.98 4.61 1.57
CA GLU A 13 -9.37 4.27 0.21
C GLU A 13 -8.37 4.86 -0.78
N PRO A 14 -7.91 4.08 -1.76
CA PRO A 14 -6.97 4.58 -2.74
C PRO A 14 -7.55 5.74 -3.55
N GLU A 15 -6.70 6.68 -3.91
CA GLU A 15 -7.07 7.77 -4.80
C GLU A 15 -6.68 7.40 -6.22
N ILE A 16 -7.62 7.51 -7.13
CA ILE A 16 -7.37 7.20 -8.53
C ILE A 16 -7.55 8.46 -9.35
N ARG A 17 -6.58 8.73 -10.21
CA ARG A 17 -6.63 9.84 -11.15
C ARG A 17 -6.34 9.34 -12.54
N TYR A 18 -6.97 9.97 -13.50
CA TYR A 18 -6.65 9.77 -14.90
C TYR A 18 -5.97 11.04 -15.39
N VAL A 19 -4.68 10.91 -15.71
CA VAL A 19 -3.91 12.03 -16.22
C VAL A 19 -4.01 12.05 -17.74
N GLU A 20 -3.17 12.85 -18.41
CA GLU A 20 -3.25 13.01 -19.85
C GLU A 20 -3.35 11.67 -20.57
N GLN A 21 -4.20 11.64 -21.59
CA GLN A 21 -4.37 10.47 -22.46
C GLN A 21 -4.92 9.25 -21.73
N GLY A 22 -5.60 9.48 -20.63
CA GLY A 22 -6.28 8.39 -19.95
C GLY A 22 -5.37 7.47 -19.14
N VAL A 23 -4.15 7.91 -18.83
CA VAL A 23 -3.25 7.11 -18.03
C VAL A 23 -3.73 7.13 -16.57
N ALA A 24 -3.99 5.94 -16.03
CA ALA A 24 -4.43 5.82 -14.65
C ALA A 24 -3.24 5.90 -13.70
N VAL A 25 -3.41 6.66 -12.62
CA VAL A 25 -2.43 6.76 -11.54
C VAL A 25 -3.18 6.54 -10.23
N ALA A 26 -2.69 5.60 -9.43
CA ALA A 26 -3.27 5.33 -8.12
C ALA A 26 -2.29 5.75 -7.04
N ARG A 27 -2.82 6.32 -5.98
CA ARG A 27 -2.05 6.67 -4.79
C ARG A 27 -2.69 5.99 -3.62
N LEU A 28 -1.89 5.27 -2.85
CA LEU A 28 -2.40 4.65 -1.64
C LEU A 28 -1.40 4.78 -0.51
N ARG A 29 -1.92 4.64 0.69
CA ARG A 29 -1.10 4.65 1.88
C ARG A 29 -1.06 3.26 2.45
N LEU A 30 0.15 2.75 2.62
CA LEU A 30 0.37 1.40 3.12
C LEU A 30 0.99 1.48 4.50
N ALA A 31 0.38 0.81 5.45
CA ALA A 31 0.88 0.77 6.82
C ALA A 31 1.67 -0.49 7.04
N THR A 32 2.91 -0.34 7.47
CA THR A 32 3.71 -1.49 7.93
C THR A 32 3.89 -1.37 9.43
N THR A 33 3.69 -2.47 10.13
CA THR A 33 3.73 -2.46 11.59
C THR A 33 4.77 -3.42 12.08
N GLU A 34 5.66 -2.91 12.93
CA GLU A 34 6.60 -3.74 13.67
C GLU A 34 6.00 -4.00 15.03
N ARG A 35 5.91 -5.26 15.37
CA ARG A 35 5.31 -5.63 16.65
C ARG A 35 6.24 -5.27 17.80
N GLY A 36 5.67 -4.68 18.83
CA GLY A 36 6.40 -4.38 20.05
C GLY A 36 6.73 -5.65 20.83
N TYR A 37 7.51 -5.47 21.88
CA TYR A 37 7.95 -6.59 22.70
C TYR A 37 8.30 -6.09 24.09
N THR A 38 8.58 -7.03 24.98
CA THR A 38 8.97 -6.70 26.35
C THR A 38 10.43 -7.10 26.57
N LEU A 39 11.22 -6.17 27.05
CA LEU A 39 12.62 -6.44 27.37
C LEU A 39 12.72 -7.25 28.64
N GLN A 40 13.90 -7.84 28.86
CA GLN A 40 14.12 -8.66 30.04
C GLN A 40 13.93 -7.89 31.34
N ASN A 41 14.21 -6.59 31.32
CA ASN A 41 14.05 -5.75 32.52
C ASN A 41 12.61 -5.28 32.72
N GLY A 42 11.66 -5.77 31.92
CA GLY A 42 10.27 -5.40 32.06
C GLY A 42 9.83 -4.19 31.26
N THR A 43 10.78 -3.52 30.60
CA THR A 43 10.44 -2.37 29.78
C THR A 43 9.66 -2.84 28.55
N GLN A 44 8.56 -2.15 28.26
CA GLN A 44 7.74 -2.48 27.09
C GLN A 44 8.13 -1.60 25.93
N VAL A 45 8.39 -2.23 24.78
CA VAL A 45 8.63 -1.53 23.53
C VAL A 45 7.33 -1.62 22.73
N PRO A 46 6.69 -0.48 22.43
CA PRO A 46 5.39 -0.50 21.76
C PRO A 46 5.49 -0.88 20.30
N ASP A 47 4.35 -1.21 19.71
CA ASP A 47 4.25 -1.40 18.27
C ASP A 47 4.64 -0.12 17.57
N ARG A 48 5.22 -0.26 16.39
CA ARG A 48 5.56 0.90 15.56
C ARG A 48 4.94 0.73 14.19
N THR A 49 4.21 1.75 13.76
CA THR A 49 3.59 1.75 12.45
C THR A 49 4.19 2.88 11.61
N ASP A 50 4.64 2.52 10.43
CA ASP A 50 5.10 3.50 9.45
C ASP A 50 4.10 3.54 8.31
N TRP A 51 3.88 4.74 7.78
CA TRP A 51 2.96 4.97 6.67
C TRP A 51 3.75 5.27 5.43
N HIS A 52 3.48 4.50 4.39
CA HIS A 52 4.21 4.63 3.13
C HIS A 52 3.28 5.16 2.04
N ARG A 53 3.81 6.08 1.24
CA ARG A 53 3.08 6.56 0.07
C ARG A 53 3.48 5.71 -1.11
N VAL A 54 2.51 5.07 -1.72
CA VAL A 54 2.75 4.16 -2.84
C VAL A 54 2.03 4.70 -4.05
N ILE A 55 2.76 4.81 -5.15
CA ILE A 55 2.23 5.31 -6.42
C ILE A 55 2.27 4.17 -7.42
N LEU A 56 1.15 3.96 -8.10
CA LEU A 56 1.03 2.90 -9.10
C LEU A 56 0.49 3.52 -10.38
N TRP A 57 0.99 3.04 -11.52
CA TRP A 57 0.60 3.56 -12.84
C TRP A 57 0.02 2.48 -13.70
N TYR A 58 -0.73 2.90 -14.70
CA TYR A 58 -1.20 2.05 -15.79
C TYR A 58 -1.99 0.87 -15.25
N ARG A 59 -1.62 -0.32 -15.64
CA ARG A 59 -2.35 -1.51 -15.28
C ARG A 59 -2.45 -1.72 -13.78
N LEU A 60 -1.37 -1.45 -13.04
CA LEU A 60 -1.42 -1.60 -11.59
C LEU A 60 -2.44 -0.65 -10.97
N ALA A 61 -2.52 0.58 -11.49
CA ALA A 61 -3.51 1.54 -11.01
C ALA A 61 -4.92 1.06 -11.28
N GLU A 62 -5.14 0.46 -12.44
CA GLU A 62 -6.45 -0.07 -12.78
C GLU A 62 -6.86 -1.22 -11.86
N VAL A 63 -5.91 -2.06 -11.52
CA VAL A 63 -6.17 -3.15 -10.57
C VAL A 63 -6.53 -2.60 -9.20
N VAL A 64 -5.79 -1.56 -8.75
CA VAL A 64 -6.09 -0.91 -7.50
C VAL A 64 -7.52 -0.36 -7.51
N GLU A 65 -7.88 0.31 -8.59
CA GLU A 65 -9.22 0.90 -8.71
C GLU A 65 -10.32 -0.14 -8.57
N LYS A 66 -10.12 -1.31 -9.17
CA LYS A 66 -11.15 -2.33 -9.20
C LYS A 66 -11.22 -3.15 -7.92
N TYR A 67 -10.10 -3.40 -7.28
CA TYR A 67 -10.06 -4.46 -6.27
C TYR A 67 -9.55 -4.04 -4.91
N VAL A 68 -8.81 -2.94 -4.79
CA VAL A 68 -8.15 -2.60 -3.54
C VAL A 68 -8.97 -1.61 -2.73
N HIS A 69 -9.17 -1.93 -1.46
CA HIS A 69 -9.94 -1.10 -0.54
C HIS A 69 -9.18 -0.92 0.76
N LYS A 70 -9.61 0.07 1.52
CA LYS A 70 -9.08 0.29 2.85
C LYS A 70 -9.12 -1.00 3.65
N GLY A 71 -8.03 -1.32 4.32
CA GLY A 71 -7.92 -2.51 5.15
C GLY A 71 -7.32 -3.71 4.44
N ASP A 72 -7.26 -3.70 3.12
CA ASP A 72 -6.69 -4.83 2.39
C ASP A 72 -5.21 -4.97 2.68
N LYS A 73 -4.74 -6.21 2.65
CA LYS A 73 -3.34 -6.51 2.83
C LYS A 73 -2.69 -6.69 1.48
N LEU A 74 -1.59 -5.99 1.26
CA LEU A 74 -0.90 -6.00 -0.03
C LEU A 74 0.57 -6.29 0.15
N TYR A 75 1.14 -6.93 -0.86
CA TYR A 75 2.58 -6.95 -1.10
C TYR A 75 2.87 -5.93 -2.19
N ILE A 76 3.83 -5.06 -1.93
CA ILE A 76 4.27 -4.03 -2.87
C ILE A 76 5.76 -4.18 -3.09
N GLU A 77 6.15 -4.12 -4.34
CA GLU A 77 7.56 -4.13 -4.71
C GLU A 77 7.79 -2.94 -5.64
N GLY A 78 8.83 -2.17 -5.39
CA GLY A 78 9.06 -0.99 -6.20
C GLY A 78 10.36 -0.30 -5.88
N LYS A 79 10.40 0.97 -6.23
CA LYS A 79 11.58 1.82 -6.05
C LYS A 79 11.25 3.00 -5.17
N LEU A 80 12.24 3.42 -4.40
CA LEU A 80 12.12 4.58 -3.56
C LEU A 80 12.44 5.83 -4.37
N HIS A 81 11.54 6.82 -4.33
CA HIS A 81 11.74 8.09 -4.99
C HIS A 81 11.53 9.22 -4.00
N THR A 82 12.38 10.23 -4.11
CA THR A 82 12.24 11.45 -3.32
C THR A 82 11.99 12.58 -4.30
N ARG A 83 10.95 13.36 -4.03
CA ARG A 83 10.74 14.57 -4.81
C ARG A 83 10.54 15.74 -3.87
N SER A 84 10.75 16.93 -4.38
CA SER A 84 10.59 18.14 -3.59
C SER A 84 9.46 18.98 -4.15
N TYR A 85 8.87 19.78 -3.28
CA TYR A 85 7.86 20.76 -3.66
C TYR A 85 7.95 21.93 -2.70
N ASP A 86 7.39 23.06 -3.12
CA ASP A 86 7.35 24.24 -2.26
C ASP A 86 6.00 24.27 -1.56
N ASP A 87 6.02 24.50 -0.26
CA ASP A 87 4.78 24.61 0.49
C ASP A 87 4.22 26.04 0.38
N ARG A 88 3.12 26.30 1.06
CA ARG A 88 2.45 27.58 1.00
C ARG A 88 3.32 28.74 1.46
N ASN A 89 4.26 28.45 2.35
CA ASN A 89 5.13 29.49 2.90
C ASN A 89 6.41 29.64 2.10
N GLY A 90 6.54 28.93 0.98
CA GLY A 90 7.73 28.99 0.16
C GLY A 90 8.87 28.12 0.65
N ASN A 91 8.63 27.32 1.66
CA ASN A 91 9.65 26.41 2.17
C ASN A 91 9.70 25.15 1.32
N LYS A 92 10.92 24.70 1.04
CA LYS A 92 11.09 23.46 0.29
C LYS A 92 10.78 22.27 1.17
N ARG A 93 9.93 21.38 0.67
CA ARG A 93 9.56 20.15 1.35
C ARG A 93 9.94 18.97 0.50
N TYR A 94 10.18 17.86 1.16
CA TYR A 94 10.55 16.62 0.49
C TYR A 94 9.54 15.55 0.85
N VAL A 95 9.21 14.73 -0.12
CA VAL A 95 8.33 13.59 0.11
C VAL A 95 8.98 12.35 -0.46
N VAL A 96 8.89 11.27 0.30
CA VAL A 96 9.42 9.98 -0.11
C VAL A 96 8.24 9.14 -0.56
N GLU A 97 8.35 8.59 -1.76
CA GLU A 97 7.30 7.77 -2.36
C GLU A 97 7.89 6.45 -2.82
N ILE A 98 7.07 5.44 -2.84
CA ILE A 98 7.44 4.16 -3.42
C ILE A 98 6.69 4.03 -4.74
N TRP A 99 7.43 3.93 -5.83
CA TRP A 99 6.86 3.74 -7.16
C TRP A 99 6.81 2.25 -7.42
N ALA A 100 5.61 1.70 -7.42
CA ALA A 100 5.41 0.26 -7.46
C ALA A 100 5.71 -0.30 -8.84
N ASP A 101 6.44 -1.40 -8.86
CA ASP A 101 6.67 -2.19 -10.06
C ASP A 101 5.77 -3.42 -10.07
N ALA A 102 5.38 -3.90 -8.89
CA ALA A 102 4.56 -5.10 -8.76
C ALA A 102 3.70 -4.99 -7.51
N MET A 103 2.56 -5.62 -7.55
CA MET A 103 1.64 -5.66 -6.44
C MET A 103 0.94 -6.99 -6.40
N GLU A 104 0.68 -7.49 -5.20
CA GLU A 104 -0.07 -8.72 -5.02
C GLU A 104 -1.02 -8.55 -3.84
N MET A 105 -2.26 -8.96 -4.03
CA MET A 105 -3.25 -8.88 -2.97
C MET A 105 -3.13 -10.12 -2.09
N LEU A 106 -2.97 -9.90 -0.80
CA LEU A 106 -2.78 -10.96 0.18
C LEU A 106 -4.01 -11.18 1.05
N SER A 107 -4.96 -10.27 1.02
CA SER A 107 -6.22 -10.46 1.75
C SER A 107 -7.06 -11.52 1.07
N PRO A 108 -7.82 -12.29 1.84
CA PRO A 108 -8.80 -13.16 1.22
C PRO A 108 -9.77 -12.33 0.41
N LYS A 109 -10.18 -12.83 -0.74
CA LYS A 109 -11.22 -12.14 -1.50
C LYS A 109 -12.49 -12.06 -0.67
N PRO A 110 -13.22 -10.95 -0.75
CA PRO A 110 -14.55 -10.93 -0.17
C PRO A 110 -15.32 -12.09 -0.76
N GLN A 111 -15.79 -12.95 0.09
CA GLN A 111 -16.52 -14.11 -0.37
C GLN A 111 -17.93 -13.69 -0.65
N ALA A 112 -18.42 -14.03 -1.82
CA ALA A 112 -19.86 -14.07 -1.92
C ALA A 112 -20.33 -15.06 -0.87
N PRO A 113 -21.29 -14.71 -0.07
CA PRO A 113 -21.72 -15.64 0.95
C PRO A 113 -21.95 -16.99 0.35
N ALA A 114 -21.30 -17.92 0.83
CA ALA A 114 -21.41 -19.24 0.38
C ALA A 114 -21.00 -19.48 -0.98
N GLU A 115 -20.56 -19.10 -1.54
CA GLU A 115 -20.06 -19.47 -2.68
C GLU A 115 -18.98 -20.02 -2.76
N SER A 116 -19.40 -20.19 -2.29
CA SER A 116 -18.46 -20.36 -2.09
C SER A 116 -17.93 -21.22 -2.00
N GLN A 117 -18.23 -21.58 -1.91
CA GLN A 117 -17.52 -22.19 -1.77
C GLN A 117 -17.30 -23.15 -1.96
N PRO A 118 -17.42 -23.48 -2.04
CA PRO A 118 -16.95 -24.32 -2.07
C PRO A 118 -16.50 -25.06 -2.48
N LEU A 119 -16.65 -25.02 -2.48
CA LEU A 119 -16.00 -25.46 -2.80
C LEU A 119 -15.42 -26.23 -2.96
N THR A 120 -15.71 -26.44 -2.83
CA THR A 120 -15.09 -26.94 -2.92
C THR A 120 -14.48 -27.58 -3.25
N PRO A 121 -14.67 -27.99 -3.18
CA PRO A 121 -13.97 -28.47 -3.40
C PRO A 121 -13.41 -28.88 -3.95
N ASN A 122 -13.78 -28.80 -3.86
CA ASN A 122 -13.19 -28.87 -4.26
C ASN A 122 -12.70 -29.15 -4.60
N PRO A 123 -13.06 -29.58 -4.47
CA PRO A 123 -12.60 -29.60 -4.73
C PRO A 123 -12.35 -29.81 -5.06
#